data_632f6f40bf9a08fbc04c8ce46bb8a793
#
_entry.id   632f6f40bf9a08fbc04c8ce46bb8a793
#
_cell.length_a   1.000
_cell.length_b   1.000
_cell.length_c   1.000
_cell.angle_alpha   90.00
_cell.angle_beta   90.00
_cell.angle_gamma   90.00
#
_symmetry.space_group_name_H-M   'P 1'
#
loop_
_entity.id
_entity.type
_entity.pdbx_description
1 polymer ?
#
loop_
_entity_poly.entity_id
_entity_poly.type
_entity_poly.pdbx_seq_one_letter_code
_entity_poly.pdbx_strand_id
1 'polypeptide(L)'
;MTVPTNETLLVVDGHSLAFRAFFALPVDNFSTSSGQATNAVWGFATMLAQVIDAEKPDHLGVAFDVKGGTFRNEMLPQYKGTREAAPEELLTQLPLIQRMLTALGVTYIEKPGFEGDDVIATLATMGDKAGYHTLVLSGDRDAFQLVDDNVTVLYPGHHFKDLKHMTPCPSADPWRGRRACAPQACLRPS
;
A
#
# COMPACT_ATOMS: atom_id res chain seq x y z
N MET A 1 -3.78 -23.94 16.93
CA MET A 1 -2.70 -24.03 15.92
C MET A 1 -3.38 -23.93 14.57
N THR A 2 -3.28 -22.80 13.90
CA THR A 2 -3.75 -22.63 12.52
C THR A 2 -2.81 -23.43 11.61
N VAL A 3 -3.39 -24.28 10.76
CA VAL A 3 -2.62 -24.96 9.69
C VAL A 3 -2.19 -23.86 8.73
N PRO A 4 -0.89 -23.72 8.39
CA PRO A 4 -0.48 -22.74 7.38
C PRO A 4 -1.25 -23.03 6.10
N THR A 5 -2.04 -22.06 5.66
CA THR A 5 -2.65 -22.12 4.33
C THR A 5 -1.57 -21.63 3.37
N ASN A 6 -1.46 -22.29 2.21
CA ASN A 6 -0.51 -21.84 1.18
C ASN A 6 -1.08 -20.65 0.39
N GLU A 7 -2.02 -19.91 1.00
CA GLU A 7 -2.74 -18.79 0.39
C GLU A 7 -2.05 -17.47 0.64
N THR A 8 -2.13 -16.58 -0.33
CA THR A 8 -1.49 -15.27 -0.32
C THR A 8 -2.54 -14.16 -0.22
N LEU A 9 -2.37 -13.27 0.76
CA LEU A 9 -3.16 -12.06 0.93
C LEU A 9 -2.38 -10.84 0.45
N LEU A 10 -2.89 -10.12 -0.56
CA LEU A 10 -2.36 -8.82 -0.98
C LEU A 10 -3.13 -7.69 -0.30
N VAL A 11 -2.43 -6.88 0.49
CA VAL A 11 -2.94 -5.66 1.11
C VAL A 11 -2.30 -4.46 0.42
N VAL A 12 -3.11 -3.59 -0.15
CA VAL A 12 -2.65 -2.43 -0.93
C VAL A 12 -2.91 -1.13 -0.17
N ASP A 13 -1.88 -0.30 -0.07
CA ASP A 13 -1.97 1.08 0.36
C ASP A 13 -2.58 1.92 -0.77
N GLY A 14 -3.88 2.19 -0.66
CA GLY A 14 -4.66 2.85 -1.70
C GLY A 14 -4.22 4.30 -1.94
N HIS A 15 -3.89 5.05 -0.87
CA HIS A 15 -3.42 6.42 -1.02
C HIS A 15 -2.02 6.46 -1.64
N SER A 16 -1.09 5.67 -1.13
CA SER A 16 0.27 5.60 -1.67
C SER A 16 0.28 5.24 -3.15
N LEU A 17 -0.53 4.25 -3.55
CA LEU A 17 -0.64 3.83 -4.94
C LEU A 17 -1.29 4.92 -5.82
N ALA A 18 -2.35 5.60 -5.32
CA ALA A 18 -3.03 6.69 -6.02
C ALA A 18 -2.11 7.90 -6.24
N PHE A 19 -1.37 8.32 -5.21
CA PHE A 19 -0.36 9.36 -5.31
C PHE A 19 0.68 9.03 -6.37
N ARG A 20 1.24 7.83 -6.30
CA ARG A 20 2.22 7.38 -7.27
C ARG A 20 1.67 7.37 -8.70
N ALA A 21 0.46 6.90 -8.90
CA ALA A 21 -0.22 6.88 -10.18
C ALA A 21 -0.40 8.30 -10.74
N PHE A 22 -0.83 9.22 -9.88
CA PHE A 22 -1.06 10.61 -10.24
C PHE A 22 0.21 11.30 -10.75
N PHE A 23 1.33 11.15 -10.05
CA PHE A 23 2.60 11.78 -10.43
C PHE A 23 3.37 11.04 -11.53
N ALA A 24 3.00 9.80 -11.84
CA ALA A 24 3.63 9.04 -12.93
C ALA A 24 3.10 9.42 -14.32
N LEU A 25 1.90 9.96 -14.41
CA LEU A 25 1.20 10.25 -15.66
C LEU A 25 0.78 11.72 -15.75
N PRO A 26 1.04 12.42 -16.86
CA PRO A 26 0.63 13.82 -17.02
C PRO A 26 -0.89 13.93 -17.12
N VAL A 27 -1.48 14.86 -16.35
CA VAL A 27 -2.94 15.11 -16.32
C VAL A 27 -3.50 15.44 -17.69
N ASP A 28 -2.77 16.23 -18.48
CA ASP A 28 -3.22 16.72 -19.81
C ASP A 28 -3.52 15.59 -20.80
N ASN A 29 -2.88 14.42 -20.63
CA ASN A 29 -3.08 13.27 -21.51
C ASN A 29 -4.19 12.33 -21.02
N PHE A 30 -4.70 12.55 -19.81
CA PHE A 30 -5.65 11.66 -19.14
C PHE A 30 -6.80 12.48 -18.51
N SER A 31 -7.66 13.01 -19.35
CA SER A 31 -8.86 13.71 -18.93
C SER A 31 -10.06 13.30 -19.79
N THR A 32 -11.25 13.40 -19.20
CA THR A 32 -12.51 13.23 -19.97
C THR A 32 -12.78 14.45 -20.83
N SER A 33 -13.73 14.33 -21.77
CA SER A 33 -14.20 15.46 -22.57
C SER A 33 -14.81 16.59 -21.74
N SER A 34 -15.23 16.30 -20.51
CA SER A 34 -15.72 17.30 -19.53
C SER A 34 -14.63 17.92 -18.66
N GLY A 35 -13.36 17.58 -18.87
CA GLY A 35 -12.22 18.09 -18.13
C GLY A 35 -11.90 17.38 -16.80
N GLN A 36 -12.60 16.27 -16.47
CA GLN A 36 -12.28 15.47 -15.31
C GLN A 36 -10.94 14.74 -15.51
N ALA A 37 -9.96 14.98 -14.65
CA ALA A 37 -8.69 14.25 -14.65
C ALA A 37 -8.91 12.75 -14.31
N THR A 38 -8.21 11.86 -15.00
CA THR A 38 -8.32 10.40 -14.85
C THR A 38 -6.97 9.69 -14.82
N ASN A 39 -5.86 10.44 -14.80
CA ASN A 39 -4.50 9.88 -14.78
C ASN A 39 -4.24 8.98 -13.58
N ALA A 40 -4.70 9.38 -12.37
CA ALA A 40 -4.55 8.56 -11.18
C ALA A 40 -5.40 7.28 -11.25
N VAL A 41 -6.64 7.37 -11.76
CA VAL A 41 -7.52 6.19 -11.93
C VAL A 41 -6.88 5.18 -12.87
N TRP A 42 -6.42 5.65 -14.05
CA TRP A 42 -5.77 4.80 -15.05
C TRP A 42 -4.48 4.17 -14.52
N GLY A 43 -3.61 4.99 -13.93
CA GLY A 43 -2.34 4.53 -13.37
C GLY A 43 -2.55 3.53 -12.23
N PHE A 44 -3.49 3.80 -11.33
CA PHE A 44 -3.86 2.91 -10.25
C PHE A 44 -4.34 1.55 -10.78
N ALA A 45 -5.28 1.54 -11.72
CA ALA A 45 -5.79 0.31 -12.33
C ALA A 45 -4.68 -0.50 -12.99
N THR A 46 -3.81 0.17 -13.75
CA THR A 46 -2.69 -0.47 -14.46
C THR A 46 -1.68 -1.07 -13.47
N MET A 47 -1.32 -0.32 -12.43
CA MET A 47 -0.38 -0.77 -11.40
C MET A 47 -0.94 -1.94 -10.60
N LEU A 48 -2.20 -1.85 -10.19
CA LEU A 48 -2.87 -2.93 -9.45
C LEU A 48 -2.94 -4.21 -10.30
N ALA A 49 -3.33 -4.11 -11.57
CA ALA A 49 -3.39 -5.25 -12.47
C ALA A 49 -2.01 -5.92 -12.65
N GLN A 50 -0.93 -5.11 -12.77
CA GLN A 50 0.43 -5.63 -12.88
C GLN A 50 0.86 -6.41 -11.63
N VAL A 51 0.51 -5.94 -10.43
CA VAL A 51 0.83 -6.64 -9.17
C VAL A 51 0.02 -7.92 -9.05
N ILE A 52 -1.27 -7.88 -9.36
CA ILE A 52 -2.13 -9.08 -9.34
C ILE A 52 -1.59 -10.15 -10.30
N ASP A 53 -1.17 -9.75 -11.51
CA ASP A 53 -0.62 -10.70 -12.50
C ASP A 53 0.73 -11.29 -12.07
N ALA A 54 1.58 -10.48 -11.44
CA ALA A 54 2.89 -10.91 -10.97
C ALA A 54 2.81 -11.81 -9.74
N GLU A 55 2.05 -11.41 -8.73
CA GLU A 55 2.01 -12.07 -7.40
C GLU A 55 0.90 -13.12 -7.29
N LYS A 56 -0.14 -13.03 -8.14
CA LYS A 56 -1.30 -13.96 -8.18
C LYS A 56 -1.90 -14.24 -6.81
N PRO A 57 -2.28 -13.20 -6.04
CA PRO A 57 -2.79 -13.37 -4.70
C PRO A 57 -4.16 -14.07 -4.71
N ASP A 58 -4.42 -14.89 -3.70
CA ASP A 58 -5.72 -15.55 -3.48
C ASP A 58 -6.75 -14.57 -2.91
N HIS A 59 -6.27 -13.61 -2.12
CA HIS A 59 -7.08 -12.58 -1.47
C HIS A 59 -6.51 -11.19 -1.71
N LEU A 60 -7.40 -10.20 -1.85
CA LEU A 60 -7.02 -8.81 -2.12
C LEU A 60 -7.86 -7.84 -1.29
N GLY A 61 -7.20 -6.90 -0.61
CA GLY A 61 -7.82 -5.79 0.06
C GLY A 61 -7.06 -4.48 -0.18
N VAL A 62 -7.78 -3.37 -0.32
CA VAL A 62 -7.18 -2.04 -0.49
C VAL A 62 -7.56 -1.16 0.69
N ALA A 63 -6.58 -0.60 1.39
CA ALA A 63 -6.82 0.31 2.51
C ALA A 63 -6.75 1.76 2.07
N PHE A 64 -7.70 2.57 2.55
CA PHE A 64 -7.69 4.03 2.34
C PHE A 64 -7.80 4.78 3.67
N ASP A 65 -7.20 5.97 3.71
CA ASP A 65 -7.44 6.93 4.78
C ASP A 65 -8.86 7.51 4.67
N VAL A 66 -9.50 7.73 5.80
CA VAL A 66 -10.79 8.44 5.87
C VAL A 66 -10.54 9.92 5.95
N LYS A 67 -11.43 10.71 5.34
CA LYS A 67 -11.45 12.17 5.56
C LYS A 67 -11.82 12.45 7.01
N GLY A 68 -11.00 13.21 7.71
CA GLY A 68 -11.23 13.62 9.10
C GLY A 68 -10.01 13.40 9.98
N GLY A 69 -10.15 13.77 11.25
CA GLY A 69 -9.10 13.53 12.24
C GLY A 69 -9.03 12.06 12.64
N THR A 70 -7.85 11.64 13.05
CA THR A 70 -7.62 10.33 13.65
C THR A 70 -7.39 10.49 15.14
N PHE A 71 -7.38 9.39 15.90
CA PHE A 71 -7.04 9.44 17.33
C PHE A 71 -5.69 10.14 17.58
N ARG A 72 -4.78 10.15 16.61
CA ARG A 72 -3.49 10.86 16.71
C ARG A 72 -3.67 12.39 16.74
N ASN A 73 -4.68 12.92 16.04
CA ASN A 73 -5.01 14.35 16.09
C ASN A 73 -5.67 14.74 17.42
N GLU A 74 -6.40 13.81 18.06
CA GLU A 74 -6.94 14.02 19.39
C GLU A 74 -5.83 14.09 20.43
N MET A 75 -4.82 13.22 20.32
CA MET A 75 -3.65 13.20 21.20
C MET A 75 -2.67 14.35 20.91
N LEU A 76 -2.49 14.71 19.65
CA LEU A 76 -1.57 15.75 19.19
C LEU A 76 -2.22 16.58 18.07
N PRO A 77 -2.86 17.72 18.37
CA PRO A 77 -3.59 18.52 17.37
C PRO A 77 -2.75 18.98 16.17
N GLN A 78 -1.43 19.07 16.34
CA GLN A 78 -0.49 19.47 15.27
C GLN A 78 -0.01 18.26 14.42
N TYR A 79 -0.48 17.05 14.69
CA TYR A 79 -0.07 15.87 13.96
C TYR A 79 -0.35 16.02 12.47
N LYS A 80 0.68 15.85 11.63
CA LYS A 80 0.64 16.07 10.16
C LYS A 80 0.19 17.48 9.70
N GLY A 81 0.11 18.45 10.62
CA GLY A 81 -0.36 19.82 10.31
C GLY A 81 0.54 20.62 9.34
N THR A 82 1.77 20.15 9.10
CA THR A 82 2.73 20.78 8.16
C THR A 82 2.77 20.09 6.79
N ARG A 83 1.96 19.05 6.55
CA ARG A 83 1.91 18.40 5.24
C ARG A 83 1.27 19.31 4.21
N GLU A 84 1.89 19.45 3.04
CA GLU A 84 1.26 20.08 1.89
C GLU A 84 -0.05 19.36 1.54
N ALA A 85 -1.06 20.15 1.17
CA ALA A 85 -2.32 19.58 0.71
C ALA A 85 -2.09 18.79 -0.58
N ALA A 86 -2.76 17.63 -0.69
CA ALA A 86 -2.74 16.87 -1.94
C ALA A 86 -3.38 17.70 -3.08
N PRO A 87 -2.89 17.58 -4.32
CA PRO A 87 -3.49 18.24 -5.48
C PRO A 87 -5.00 17.97 -5.55
N GLU A 88 -5.78 19.02 -5.86
CA GLU A 88 -7.24 18.89 -5.93
C GLU A 88 -7.66 17.88 -7.01
N GLU A 89 -6.95 17.86 -8.13
CA GLU A 89 -7.15 16.90 -9.22
C GLU A 89 -6.96 15.45 -8.76
N LEU A 90 -6.08 15.20 -7.81
CA LEU A 90 -5.94 13.85 -7.22
C LEU A 90 -7.11 13.56 -6.29
N LEU A 91 -7.47 14.52 -5.43
CA LEU A 91 -8.56 14.34 -4.46
C LEU A 91 -9.90 14.02 -5.14
N THR A 92 -10.16 14.62 -6.31
CA THR A 92 -11.37 14.33 -7.11
C THR A 92 -11.35 12.93 -7.73
N GLN A 93 -10.17 12.31 -7.89
CA GLN A 93 -10.03 10.97 -8.47
C GLN A 93 -10.12 9.84 -7.43
N LEU A 94 -9.88 10.09 -6.13
CA LEU A 94 -9.97 9.05 -5.09
C LEU A 94 -11.35 8.36 -5.07
N PRO A 95 -12.49 9.08 -5.10
CA PRO A 95 -13.79 8.44 -5.19
C PRO A 95 -14.01 7.64 -6.47
N LEU A 96 -13.36 8.06 -7.58
CA LEU A 96 -13.44 7.31 -8.85
C LEU A 96 -12.67 5.99 -8.75
N ILE A 97 -11.51 5.99 -8.09
CA ILE A 97 -10.74 4.77 -7.81
C ILE A 97 -11.56 3.81 -6.95
N GLN A 98 -12.20 4.30 -5.88
CA GLN A 98 -13.06 3.48 -5.01
C GLN A 98 -14.25 2.88 -5.76
N ARG A 99 -14.91 3.68 -6.63
CA ARG A 99 -15.99 3.18 -7.51
C ARG A 99 -15.48 2.13 -8.49
N MET A 100 -14.29 2.31 -9.05
CA MET A 100 -13.68 1.32 -9.94
C MET A 100 -13.41 0.01 -9.17
N LEU A 101 -12.83 0.07 -7.98
CA LEU A 101 -12.58 -1.11 -7.14
C LEU A 101 -13.89 -1.85 -6.85
N THR A 102 -14.95 -1.13 -6.46
CA THR A 102 -16.27 -1.70 -6.22
C THR A 102 -16.81 -2.39 -7.48
N ALA A 103 -16.69 -1.75 -8.66
CA ALA A 103 -17.15 -2.32 -9.92
C ALA A 103 -16.38 -3.59 -10.33
N LEU A 104 -15.12 -3.70 -9.92
CA LEU A 104 -14.27 -4.88 -10.13
C LEU A 104 -14.46 -5.97 -9.06
N GLY A 105 -15.32 -5.74 -8.06
CA GLY A 105 -15.52 -6.67 -6.95
C GLY A 105 -14.34 -6.70 -5.96
N VAL A 106 -13.46 -5.70 -5.99
CA VAL A 106 -12.33 -5.57 -5.06
C VAL A 106 -12.78 -4.85 -3.80
N THR A 107 -12.54 -5.48 -2.66
CA THR A 107 -12.86 -4.89 -1.35
C THR A 107 -11.86 -3.78 -1.03
N TYR A 108 -12.39 -2.58 -0.73
CA TYR A 108 -11.59 -1.55 -0.08
C TYR A 108 -12.12 -1.24 1.32
N ILE A 109 -11.24 -0.79 2.20
CA ILE A 109 -11.50 -0.61 3.62
C ILE A 109 -11.08 0.79 4.03
N GLU A 110 -12.02 1.48 4.66
CA GLU A 110 -11.83 2.75 5.35
C GLU A 110 -12.31 2.60 6.80
N LYS A 111 -11.54 3.08 7.76
CA LYS A 111 -11.93 3.00 9.17
C LYS A 111 -11.92 4.39 9.80
N PRO A 112 -13.08 4.97 10.16
CA PRO A 112 -13.13 6.25 10.86
C PRO A 112 -12.27 6.27 12.12
N GLY A 113 -11.50 7.34 12.33
CA GLY A 113 -10.61 7.52 13.47
C GLY A 113 -9.24 6.84 13.33
N PHE A 114 -8.99 6.08 12.26
CA PHE A 114 -7.73 5.40 11.99
C PHE A 114 -7.16 5.83 10.63
N GLU A 115 -5.86 5.69 10.47
CA GLU A 115 -5.17 5.90 9.20
C GLU A 115 -5.13 4.61 8.36
N GLY A 116 -4.89 4.75 7.05
CA GLY A 116 -4.71 3.60 6.17
C GLY A 116 -3.61 2.65 6.65
N ASP A 117 -2.53 3.20 7.21
CA ASP A 117 -1.43 2.42 7.79
C ASP A 117 -1.88 1.52 8.96
N ASP A 118 -2.83 2.00 9.80
CA ASP A 118 -3.40 1.21 10.89
C ASP A 118 -4.24 0.05 10.34
N VAL A 119 -4.98 0.31 9.27
CA VAL A 119 -5.78 -0.72 8.58
C VAL A 119 -4.86 -1.76 7.95
N ILE A 120 -3.80 -1.32 7.25
CA ILE A 120 -2.80 -2.21 6.63
C ILE A 120 -2.15 -3.10 7.69
N ALA A 121 -1.66 -2.50 8.79
CA ALA A 121 -1.03 -3.26 9.88
C ALA A 121 -1.99 -4.27 10.51
N THR A 122 -3.27 -3.89 10.66
CA THR A 122 -4.31 -4.78 11.18
C THR A 122 -4.54 -5.96 10.23
N LEU A 123 -4.70 -5.69 8.93
CA LEU A 123 -4.92 -6.73 7.93
C LEU A 123 -3.72 -7.67 7.82
N ALA A 124 -2.48 -7.14 7.84
CA ALA A 124 -1.26 -7.95 7.84
C ALA A 124 -1.21 -8.88 9.07
N THR A 125 -1.52 -8.35 10.26
CA THR A 125 -1.58 -9.15 11.49
C THR A 125 -2.69 -10.20 11.44
N MET A 126 -3.84 -9.89 10.85
CA MET A 126 -4.94 -10.84 10.70
C MET A 126 -4.58 -11.95 9.70
N GLY A 127 -3.92 -11.60 8.59
CA GLY A 127 -3.43 -12.54 7.59
C GLY A 127 -2.44 -13.53 8.20
N ASP A 128 -1.45 -13.04 8.94
CA ASP A 128 -0.48 -13.88 9.65
C ASP A 128 -1.17 -14.85 10.62
N LYS A 129 -2.12 -14.36 11.44
CA LYS A 129 -2.90 -15.21 12.34
C LYS A 129 -3.77 -16.23 11.62
N ALA A 130 -4.23 -15.93 10.41
CA ALA A 130 -4.99 -16.86 9.58
C ALA A 130 -4.09 -17.88 8.87
N GLY A 131 -2.77 -17.68 8.87
CA GLY A 131 -1.80 -18.54 8.24
C GLY A 131 -1.52 -18.20 6.77
N TYR A 132 -1.92 -16.99 6.32
CA TYR A 132 -1.63 -16.48 4.98
C TYR A 132 -0.21 -15.94 4.89
N HIS A 133 0.41 -16.06 3.73
CA HIS A 133 1.54 -15.22 3.38
C HIS A 133 1.01 -13.84 2.95
N THR A 134 1.35 -12.79 3.68
CA THR A 134 0.82 -11.45 3.42
C THR A 134 1.81 -10.59 2.64
N LEU A 135 1.36 -10.06 1.51
CA LEU A 135 2.07 -9.08 0.69
C LEU A 135 1.47 -7.70 0.95
N VAL A 136 2.28 -6.74 1.37
CA VAL A 136 1.86 -5.36 1.59
C VAL A 136 2.44 -4.48 0.50
N LEU A 137 1.61 -3.96 -0.41
CA LEU A 137 2.02 -3.00 -1.43
C LEU A 137 1.92 -1.58 -0.90
N SER A 138 3.04 -0.95 -0.57
CA SER A 138 3.11 0.46 -0.16
C SER A 138 4.40 1.12 -0.63
N GLY A 139 4.31 2.40 -1.02
CA GLY A 139 5.46 3.27 -1.28
C GLY A 139 5.99 3.95 -0.03
N ASP A 140 5.37 3.76 1.11
CA ASP A 140 5.85 4.28 2.39
C ASP A 140 6.86 3.32 3.02
N ARG A 141 7.99 3.87 3.48
CA ARG A 141 9.03 3.09 4.17
C ARG A 141 8.60 2.68 5.58
N ASP A 142 7.62 3.36 6.14
CA ASP A 142 7.10 3.01 7.46
C ASP A 142 6.42 1.64 7.44
N ALA A 143 5.94 1.18 6.28
CA ALA A 143 5.44 -0.18 6.09
C ALA A 143 6.51 -1.26 6.34
N PHE A 144 7.82 -0.93 6.27
CA PHE A 144 8.90 -1.90 6.52
C PHE A 144 8.91 -2.45 7.95
N GLN A 145 8.29 -1.76 8.90
CA GLN A 145 8.12 -2.26 10.26
C GLN A 145 7.21 -3.50 10.34
N LEU A 146 6.39 -3.74 9.31
CA LEU A 146 5.49 -4.89 9.25
C LEU A 146 6.18 -6.17 8.76
N VAL A 147 7.40 -6.05 8.22
CA VAL A 147 8.12 -7.17 7.63
C VAL A 147 8.48 -8.21 8.68
N ASP A 148 8.04 -9.45 8.46
CA ASP A 148 8.42 -10.61 9.25
C ASP A 148 8.49 -11.88 8.37
N ASP A 149 8.49 -13.06 9.00
CA ASP A 149 8.64 -14.32 8.28
C ASP A 149 7.45 -14.64 7.36
N ASN A 150 6.26 -14.06 7.63
CA ASN A 150 5.02 -14.26 6.88
C ASN A 150 4.54 -12.99 6.16
N VAL A 151 5.15 -11.84 6.43
CA VAL A 151 4.77 -10.54 5.83
C VAL A 151 5.93 -9.98 5.01
N THR A 152 5.68 -9.81 3.72
CA THR A 152 6.61 -9.20 2.76
C THR A 152 6.06 -7.86 2.30
N VAL A 153 6.88 -6.81 2.32
CA VAL A 153 6.48 -5.51 1.75
C VAL A 153 6.96 -5.40 0.31
N LEU A 154 6.01 -5.19 -0.60
CA LEU A 154 6.25 -4.87 -1.99
C LEU A 154 6.48 -3.36 -2.11
N TYR A 155 7.75 -2.96 -2.20
CA TYR A 155 8.13 -1.56 -2.31
C TYR A 155 8.40 -1.18 -3.76
N PRO A 156 7.61 -0.29 -4.35
CA PRO A 156 7.82 0.12 -5.74
C PRO A 156 9.11 0.94 -5.86
N GLY A 157 9.99 0.50 -6.77
CA GLY A 157 11.22 1.22 -7.14
C GLY A 157 10.94 2.49 -7.95
N HIS A 158 11.96 2.98 -8.67
CA HIS A 158 11.81 4.17 -9.53
C HIS A 158 10.77 3.93 -10.63
N HIS A 159 10.81 2.76 -11.26
CA HIS A 159 9.75 2.28 -12.15
C HIS A 159 8.86 1.31 -11.40
N PHE A 160 7.55 1.39 -11.61
CA PHE A 160 6.60 0.51 -10.90
C PHE A 160 6.85 -0.98 -11.18
N LYS A 161 7.43 -1.30 -12.35
CA LYS A 161 7.84 -2.66 -12.72
C LYS A 161 8.97 -3.23 -11.84
N ASP A 162 9.68 -2.37 -11.12
CA ASP A 162 10.81 -2.76 -10.26
C ASP A 162 10.34 -2.92 -8.82
N LEU A 163 9.35 -3.76 -8.57
CA LEU A 163 8.91 -4.09 -7.22
C LEU A 163 10.02 -4.79 -6.45
N LYS A 164 10.37 -4.23 -5.30
CA LYS A 164 11.34 -4.82 -4.38
C LYS A 164 10.58 -5.54 -3.29
N HIS A 165 10.80 -6.84 -3.18
CA HIS A 165 10.28 -7.64 -2.09
C HIS A 165 11.16 -7.42 -0.85
N MET A 166 10.65 -6.69 0.12
CA MET A 166 11.35 -6.42 1.38
C MET A 166 11.01 -7.53 2.36
N THR A 167 12.02 -8.33 2.71
CA THR A 167 11.93 -9.47 3.62
C THR A 167 12.80 -9.25 4.84
N PRO A 168 12.69 -10.04 5.92
CA PRO A 168 13.59 -9.96 7.07
C PRO A 168 15.05 -10.08 6.65
N CYS A 169 15.91 -9.22 7.18
CA CYS A 169 17.34 -9.30 6.88
C CYS A 169 17.99 -10.45 7.66
N PRO A 170 18.62 -11.44 7.01
CA PRO A 170 19.24 -12.58 7.69
C PRO A 170 20.41 -12.18 8.62
N SER A 171 21.03 -11.02 8.39
CA SER A 171 22.16 -10.49 9.17
C SER A 171 21.73 -9.52 10.28
N ALA A 172 20.44 -9.43 10.59
CA ALA A 172 19.96 -8.55 11.63
C ALA A 172 20.48 -9.03 12.99
N ASP A 173 21.25 -8.17 13.67
CA ASP A 173 21.64 -8.33 15.06
C ASP A 173 20.36 -8.52 15.90
N PRO A 174 20.24 -9.60 16.68
CA PRO A 174 19.05 -9.87 17.50
C PRO A 174 18.66 -8.71 18.43
N TRP A 175 19.61 -7.86 18.77
CA TRP A 175 19.45 -6.71 19.67
C TRP A 175 19.04 -5.40 18.96
N ARG A 176 19.09 -5.34 17.61
CA ARG A 176 18.79 -4.11 16.84
C ARG A 176 17.41 -4.08 16.22
N GLY A 177 16.54 -5.04 16.53
CA GLY A 177 15.23 -5.20 15.89
C GLY A 177 15.30 -5.75 14.45
N ARG A 178 14.19 -6.26 13.95
CA ARG A 178 14.10 -6.80 12.59
C ARG A 178 14.23 -5.65 11.59
N ARG A 179 15.12 -5.80 10.64
CA ARG A 179 15.28 -4.85 9.53
C ARG A 179 14.76 -5.48 8.26
N ALA A 180 14.00 -4.73 7.50
CA ALA A 180 13.63 -5.13 6.15
C ALA A 180 14.79 -4.86 5.19
N CYS A 181 15.08 -5.80 4.30
CA CYS A 181 16.03 -5.61 3.22
C CYS A 181 15.53 -6.23 1.91
N ALA A 182 15.94 -5.65 0.78
CA ALA A 182 15.77 -6.32 -0.50
C ALA A 182 16.79 -7.48 -0.59
N PRO A 183 16.42 -8.66 -1.11
CA PRO A 183 17.30 -9.84 -1.16
C PRO A 183 18.68 -9.57 -1.75
N GLN A 184 18.77 -8.67 -2.74
CA GLN A 184 20.03 -8.27 -3.37
C GLN A 184 20.96 -7.45 -2.47
N ALA A 185 20.44 -6.79 -1.45
CA ALA A 185 21.23 -5.99 -0.51
C ALA A 185 21.86 -6.86 0.60
N CYS A 186 21.29 -8.03 0.86
CA CYS A 186 21.79 -8.97 1.88
C CYS A 186 22.98 -9.79 1.39
N LEU A 187 23.32 -9.76 0.11
CA LEU A 187 24.43 -10.51 -0.49
C LEU A 187 25.75 -9.73 -0.60
N ARG A 188 25.82 -8.48 -0.11
CA ARG A 188 27.07 -7.73 -0.06
C ARG A 188 27.79 -8.05 1.25
N PRO A 189 28.93 -8.78 1.23
CA PRO A 189 29.82 -8.84 2.38
C PRO A 189 30.38 -7.43 2.62
N SER A 190 30.40 -7.03 3.87
CA SER A 190 31.06 -5.83 4.38
C SER A 190 32.56 -5.90 4.19
#